data_4d91c948fa53f8bd7bdec9140f835262
#
_entry.id   4d91c948fa53f8bd7bdec9140f835262
#
_cell.length_a   1.000
_cell.length_b   1.000
_cell.length_c   1.000
_cell.angle_alpha   90.00
_cell.angle_beta   90.00
_cell.angle_gamma   90.00
#
_symmetry.space_group_name_H-M   'P 1'
#
loop_
_entity.id
_entity.type
_entity.pdbx_description
1 polymer ?
#
loop_
_entity_poly.entity_id
_entity_poly.type
_entity_poly.pdbx_seq_one_letter_code
_entity_poly.pdbx_strand_id
1 'polypeptide(L)'
;MSISLQNDSDKTSYCLGMDIGMSFKKLPVTVNLDAAIAGISDVFRNAEPQVGQQEFMELMQKFQQNLRAAAEKQAAAAGAENQKQEAEFLAKNKEDKDVIVTGSGLQYKVLKQGDGEKPTRQSVVTVHYTGTLPDGTVFDSSVQRGEHATFPVGGVIP
;
A
#
# COMPACT_ATOMS: atom_id res chain seq x y z
N MET A 1 -5.56 35.29 -0.13
CA MET A 1 -5.30 36.22 -1.27
C MET A 1 -5.44 35.39 -2.55
N SER A 2 -6.25 35.86 -3.51
CA SER A 2 -6.29 35.24 -4.84
C SER A 2 -5.15 35.83 -5.68
N ILE A 3 -4.25 34.98 -6.17
CA ILE A 3 -3.17 35.35 -7.08
C ILE A 3 -3.70 35.24 -8.50
N SER A 4 -3.44 36.24 -9.36
CA SER A 4 -3.81 36.19 -10.76
C SER A 4 -2.77 35.36 -11.53
N LEU A 5 -3.20 34.25 -12.11
CA LEU A 5 -2.36 33.33 -12.90
C LEU A 5 -2.45 33.71 -14.38
N GLN A 6 -1.65 34.69 -14.81
CA GLN A 6 -1.81 35.29 -16.14
C GLN A 6 -0.99 34.61 -17.24
N ASN A 7 0.07 33.91 -16.89
CA ASN A 7 0.98 33.26 -17.84
C ASN A 7 1.29 31.81 -17.41
N ASP A 8 1.95 31.06 -18.28
CA ASP A 8 2.27 29.65 -18.01
C ASP A 8 3.27 29.46 -16.88
N SER A 9 4.16 30.43 -16.63
CA SER A 9 5.10 30.40 -15.51
C SER A 9 4.36 30.49 -14.17
N ASP A 10 3.38 31.41 -14.06
CA ASP A 10 2.55 31.54 -12.84
C ASP A 10 1.73 30.27 -12.58
N LYS A 11 1.12 29.73 -13.64
CA LYS A 11 0.35 28.48 -13.54
C LYS A 11 1.22 27.30 -13.12
N THR A 12 2.41 27.17 -13.71
CA THR A 12 3.37 26.12 -13.32
C THR A 12 3.80 26.25 -11.87
N SER A 13 4.10 27.45 -11.42
CA SER A 13 4.45 27.73 -10.03
C SER A 13 3.30 27.38 -9.08
N TYR A 14 2.07 27.67 -9.46
CA TYR A 14 0.89 27.29 -8.70
C TYR A 14 0.71 25.75 -8.65
N CYS A 15 0.94 25.05 -9.76
CA CYS A 15 0.90 23.58 -9.80
C CYS A 15 1.96 22.97 -8.88
N LEU A 16 3.18 23.52 -8.82
CA LEU A 16 4.20 23.09 -7.86
C LEU A 16 3.73 23.23 -6.41
N GLY A 17 3.09 24.38 -6.10
CA GLY A 17 2.47 24.62 -4.79
C GLY A 17 1.36 23.62 -4.48
N MET A 18 0.53 23.24 -5.47
CA MET A 18 -0.49 22.20 -5.32
C MET A 18 0.11 20.84 -4.99
N ASP A 19 1.21 20.45 -5.66
CA ASP A 19 1.89 19.17 -5.43
C ASP A 19 2.46 19.08 -3.99
N ILE A 20 3.10 20.17 -3.52
CA ILE A 20 3.55 20.29 -2.13
C ILE A 20 2.36 20.16 -1.17
N GLY A 21 1.25 20.86 -1.44
CA GLY A 21 0.04 20.79 -0.62
C GLY A 21 -0.57 19.39 -0.57
N MET A 22 -0.60 18.69 -1.70
CA MET A 22 -1.05 17.28 -1.75
C MET A 22 -0.12 16.36 -0.95
N SER A 23 1.18 16.60 -0.99
CA SER A 23 2.16 15.85 -0.20
C SER A 23 1.95 16.07 1.29
N PHE A 24 1.73 17.30 1.73
CA PHE A 24 1.43 17.62 3.14
C PHE A 24 0.14 16.94 3.65
N LYS A 25 -0.91 16.86 2.81
CA LYS A 25 -2.16 16.16 3.16
C LYS A 25 -1.99 14.66 3.38
N LYS A 26 -0.99 14.03 2.76
CA LYS A 26 -0.70 12.60 2.92
C LYS A 26 0.10 12.29 4.18
N LEU A 27 0.67 13.30 4.84
CA LEU A 27 1.42 13.10 6.07
C LEU A 27 0.49 12.70 7.21
N PRO A 28 0.86 11.72 8.04
CA PRO A 28 0.08 11.31 9.21
C PRO A 28 0.30 12.24 10.42
N VAL A 29 0.66 13.49 10.16
CA VAL A 29 0.91 14.55 11.15
C VAL A 29 0.33 15.86 10.67
N THR A 30 -0.05 16.72 11.61
CA THR A 30 -0.58 18.06 11.28
C THR A 30 0.54 19.00 10.88
N VAL A 31 0.39 19.63 9.72
CA VAL A 31 1.30 20.68 9.22
C VAL A 31 0.60 22.03 9.33
N ASN A 32 1.28 23.02 9.91
CA ASN A 32 0.84 24.42 9.86
C ASN A 32 1.21 24.99 8.49
N LEU A 33 0.20 25.20 7.65
CA LEU A 33 0.39 25.64 6.28
C LEU A 33 1.04 27.04 6.20
N ASP A 34 0.63 27.97 7.06
CA ASP A 34 1.15 29.34 7.03
C ASP A 34 2.64 29.37 7.40
N ALA A 35 3.05 28.61 8.42
CA ALA A 35 4.45 28.46 8.78
C ALA A 35 5.27 27.78 7.67
N ALA A 36 4.72 26.77 7.01
CA ALA A 36 5.39 26.11 5.89
C ALA A 36 5.58 27.06 4.70
N ILE A 37 4.56 27.85 4.36
CA ILE A 37 4.66 28.89 3.31
C ILE A 37 5.70 29.93 3.68
N ALA A 38 5.76 30.38 4.94
CA ALA A 38 6.76 31.33 5.40
C ALA A 38 8.19 30.79 5.22
N GLY A 39 8.42 29.53 5.67
CA GLY A 39 9.73 28.90 5.51
C GLY A 39 10.15 28.73 4.03
N ILE A 40 9.22 28.34 3.14
CA ILE A 40 9.47 28.27 1.69
C ILE A 40 9.84 29.68 1.17
N SER A 41 9.11 30.70 1.58
CA SER A 41 9.35 32.09 1.15
C SER A 41 10.71 32.59 1.62
N ASP A 42 11.09 32.36 2.87
CA ASP A 42 12.36 32.79 3.45
C ASP A 42 13.55 32.17 2.71
N VAL A 43 13.50 30.85 2.47
CA VAL A 43 14.54 30.14 1.71
C VAL A 43 14.61 30.63 0.26
N PHE A 44 13.46 30.78 -0.41
CA PHE A 44 13.42 31.20 -1.81
C PHE A 44 13.96 32.63 -2.02
N ARG A 45 13.79 33.49 -1.03
CA ARG A 45 14.24 34.90 -1.07
C ARG A 45 15.62 35.11 -0.46
N ASN A 46 16.31 34.04 -0.02
CA ASN A 46 17.57 34.12 0.72
C ASN A 46 17.46 35.00 1.98
N ALA A 47 16.30 35.00 2.62
CA ALA A 47 16.11 35.66 3.90
C ALA A 47 16.73 34.84 5.04
N GLU A 48 17.05 35.49 6.15
CA GLU A 48 17.54 34.80 7.33
C GLU A 48 16.44 33.89 7.91
N PRO A 49 16.71 32.57 8.09
CA PRO A 49 15.73 31.65 8.65
C PRO A 49 15.34 32.02 10.08
N GLN A 50 14.04 31.92 10.39
CA GLN A 50 13.52 32.20 11.74
C GLN A 50 13.86 31.09 12.76
N VAL A 51 14.39 29.95 12.28
CA VAL A 51 14.81 28.79 13.08
C VAL A 51 16.29 28.56 12.84
N GLY A 52 17.06 28.44 13.94
CA GLY A 52 18.49 28.17 13.86
C GLY A 52 18.79 26.74 13.36
N GLN A 53 20.00 26.55 12.82
CA GLN A 53 20.39 25.27 12.20
C GLN A 53 20.30 24.08 13.17
N GLN A 54 20.68 24.27 14.42
CA GLN A 54 20.62 23.21 15.43
C GLN A 54 19.16 22.84 15.74
N GLU A 55 18.33 23.83 15.99
CA GLU A 55 16.89 23.63 16.25
C GLU A 55 16.20 22.99 15.06
N PHE A 56 16.54 23.40 13.83
CA PHE A 56 16.05 22.77 12.61
C PHE A 56 16.36 21.27 12.59
N MET A 57 17.59 20.87 12.88
CA MET A 57 17.98 19.45 12.90
C MET A 57 17.21 18.65 13.96
N GLU A 58 17.07 19.21 15.17
CA GLU A 58 16.33 18.57 16.27
C GLU A 58 14.84 18.40 15.93
N LEU A 59 14.21 19.44 15.39
CA LEU A 59 12.81 19.42 14.97
C LEU A 59 12.57 18.42 13.82
N MET A 60 13.46 18.38 12.83
CA MET A 60 13.34 17.45 11.72
C MET A 60 13.56 16.01 12.16
N GLN A 61 14.47 15.74 13.08
CA GLN A 61 14.65 14.41 13.67
C GLN A 61 13.39 13.95 14.42
N LYS A 62 12.83 14.83 15.26
CA LYS A 62 11.58 14.57 15.99
C LYS A 62 10.40 14.35 15.02
N PHE A 63 10.33 15.13 13.96
CA PHE A 63 9.33 14.96 12.91
C PHE A 63 9.42 13.58 12.25
N GLN A 64 10.63 13.13 11.88
CA GLN A 64 10.83 11.79 11.32
C GLN A 64 10.44 10.67 12.28
N GLN A 65 10.75 10.82 13.57
CA GLN A 65 10.32 9.86 14.60
C GLN A 65 8.80 9.79 14.71
N ASN A 66 8.11 10.94 14.67
CA ASN A 66 6.66 11.00 14.70
C ASN A 66 6.03 10.36 13.46
N LEU A 67 6.63 10.57 12.27
CA LEU A 67 6.20 9.92 11.04
C LEU A 67 6.30 8.39 11.13
N ARG A 68 7.43 7.88 11.64
CA ARG A 68 7.62 6.44 11.86
C ARG A 68 6.59 5.87 12.83
N ALA A 69 6.44 6.50 13.99
CA ALA A 69 5.47 6.05 15.00
C ALA A 69 4.03 6.04 14.46
N ALA A 70 3.65 7.05 13.68
CA ALA A 70 2.34 7.11 13.05
C ALA A 70 2.15 6.01 11.99
N ALA A 71 3.16 5.75 11.15
CA ALA A 71 3.15 4.69 10.16
C ALA A 71 3.07 3.29 10.81
N GLU A 72 3.85 3.04 11.86
CA GLU A 72 3.81 1.79 12.64
C GLU A 72 2.45 1.56 13.28
N LYS A 73 1.85 2.60 13.88
CA LYS A 73 0.50 2.53 14.45
C LYS A 73 -0.54 2.19 13.40
N GLN A 74 -0.44 2.81 12.23
CA GLN A 74 -1.37 2.56 11.12
C GLN A 74 -1.21 1.14 10.56
N ALA A 75 0.04 0.67 10.39
CA ALA A 75 0.33 -0.69 9.95
C ALA A 75 -0.15 -1.74 10.97
N ALA A 76 0.05 -1.50 12.27
CA ALA A 76 -0.44 -2.39 13.33
C ALA A 76 -1.98 -2.45 13.36
N ALA A 77 -2.66 -1.32 13.19
CA ALA A 77 -4.12 -1.28 13.13
C ALA A 77 -4.66 -2.02 11.89
N ALA A 78 -4.04 -1.83 10.72
CA ALA A 78 -4.38 -2.55 9.52
C ALA A 78 -4.11 -4.06 9.65
N GLY A 79 -2.97 -4.44 10.27
CA GLY A 79 -2.64 -5.84 10.55
C GLY A 79 -3.66 -6.52 11.48
N ALA A 80 -4.10 -5.85 12.53
CA ALA A 80 -5.11 -6.38 13.44
C ALA A 80 -6.47 -6.58 12.75
N GLU A 81 -6.88 -5.63 11.91
CA GLU A 81 -8.12 -5.74 11.14
C GLU A 81 -8.02 -6.87 10.11
N ASN A 82 -6.88 -7.01 9.41
CA ASN A 82 -6.67 -8.11 8.47
C ASN A 82 -6.71 -9.47 9.16
N GLN A 83 -6.09 -9.63 10.34
CA GLN A 83 -6.16 -10.86 11.12
C GLN A 83 -7.59 -11.22 11.53
N LYS A 84 -8.39 -10.23 11.90
CA LYS A 84 -9.81 -10.44 12.23
C LYS A 84 -10.58 -10.92 10.99
N GLN A 85 -10.42 -10.25 9.86
CA GLN A 85 -11.07 -10.63 8.60
C GLN A 85 -10.63 -12.02 8.13
N GLU A 86 -9.35 -12.37 8.26
CA GLU A 86 -8.84 -13.71 7.99
C GLU A 86 -9.52 -14.76 8.86
N ALA A 87 -9.56 -14.53 10.17
CA ALA A 87 -10.19 -15.49 11.09
C ALA A 87 -11.69 -15.69 10.80
N GLU A 88 -12.43 -14.62 10.52
CA GLU A 88 -13.83 -14.66 10.14
C GLU A 88 -14.04 -15.40 8.81
N PHE A 89 -13.20 -15.09 7.81
CA PHE A 89 -13.24 -15.77 6.51
C PHE A 89 -12.98 -17.27 6.63
N LEU A 90 -11.90 -17.67 7.32
CA LEU A 90 -11.56 -19.08 7.51
C LEU A 90 -12.61 -19.83 8.33
N ALA A 91 -13.17 -19.18 9.36
CA ALA A 91 -14.23 -19.78 10.16
C ALA A 91 -15.49 -20.04 9.34
N LYS A 92 -15.91 -19.08 8.53
CA LYS A 92 -17.06 -19.20 7.64
C LYS A 92 -16.82 -20.22 6.51
N ASN A 93 -15.62 -20.17 5.90
CA ASN A 93 -15.31 -20.99 4.74
C ASN A 93 -15.28 -22.48 5.08
N LYS A 94 -14.80 -22.88 6.26
CA LYS A 94 -14.79 -24.29 6.70
C LYS A 94 -16.18 -24.88 6.99
N GLU A 95 -17.24 -24.03 7.07
CA GLU A 95 -18.62 -24.52 7.21
C GLU A 95 -19.15 -25.10 5.90
N ASP A 96 -18.55 -24.76 4.76
CA ASP A 96 -18.88 -25.37 3.48
C ASP A 96 -18.41 -26.82 3.45
N LYS A 97 -19.33 -27.73 3.17
CA LYS A 97 -19.11 -29.18 3.18
C LYS A 97 -18.08 -29.70 2.17
N ASP A 98 -17.86 -28.89 1.11
CA ASP A 98 -16.93 -29.22 0.04
C ASP A 98 -15.51 -28.65 0.33
N VAL A 99 -15.32 -27.93 1.42
CA VAL A 99 -14.03 -27.37 1.81
C VAL A 99 -13.24 -28.37 2.64
N ILE A 100 -12.02 -28.63 2.21
CA ILE A 100 -11.07 -29.51 2.89
C ILE A 100 -10.05 -28.60 3.63
N VAL A 101 -9.86 -28.86 4.93
CA VAL A 101 -8.87 -28.18 5.76
C VAL A 101 -7.68 -29.10 5.96
N THR A 102 -6.49 -28.64 5.60
CA THR A 102 -5.24 -29.38 5.78
C THR A 102 -4.66 -29.19 7.19
N GLY A 103 -3.68 -30.02 7.56
CA GLY A 103 -2.98 -29.89 8.83
C GLY A 103 -2.18 -28.58 8.99
N SER A 104 -1.87 -27.89 7.91
CA SER A 104 -1.25 -26.55 7.93
C SER A 104 -2.24 -25.40 8.10
N GLY A 105 -3.56 -25.68 8.09
CA GLY A 105 -4.60 -24.66 8.11
C GLY A 105 -5.04 -24.16 6.73
N LEU A 106 -4.37 -24.60 5.65
CA LEU A 106 -4.81 -24.31 4.29
C LEU A 106 -6.20 -24.91 4.05
N GLN A 107 -7.09 -24.12 3.47
CA GLN A 107 -8.43 -24.53 3.06
C GLN A 107 -8.50 -24.53 1.54
N TYR A 108 -9.06 -25.61 0.98
CA TYR A 108 -9.26 -25.68 -0.46
C TYR A 108 -10.56 -26.43 -0.80
N LYS A 109 -11.10 -26.13 -1.97
CA LYS A 109 -12.29 -26.78 -2.53
C LYS A 109 -11.99 -27.21 -3.96
N VAL A 110 -12.31 -28.46 -4.29
CA VAL A 110 -12.19 -28.98 -5.65
C VAL A 110 -13.43 -28.57 -6.44
N LEU A 111 -13.28 -27.65 -7.40
CA LEU A 111 -14.39 -27.22 -8.25
C LEU A 111 -14.70 -28.24 -9.36
N LYS A 112 -13.67 -28.86 -9.90
CA LYS A 112 -13.78 -29.92 -10.91
C LYS A 112 -12.67 -30.94 -10.71
N GLN A 113 -13.06 -32.21 -10.53
CA GLN A 113 -12.09 -33.28 -10.42
C GLN A 113 -11.51 -33.58 -11.81
N GLY A 114 -10.18 -33.58 -11.89
CA GLY A 114 -9.44 -34.02 -13.05
C GLY A 114 -9.05 -35.52 -12.92
N ASP A 115 -8.79 -36.14 -14.04
CA ASP A 115 -8.33 -37.51 -14.19
C ASP A 115 -6.92 -37.62 -14.80
N GLY A 116 -6.27 -36.46 -15.04
CA GLY A 116 -4.93 -36.39 -15.57
C GLY A 116 -3.83 -36.73 -14.56
N GLU A 117 -2.60 -36.72 -15.04
CA GLU A 117 -1.40 -36.99 -14.24
C GLU A 117 -1.17 -35.90 -13.20
N LYS A 118 -0.86 -36.31 -11.96
CA LYS A 118 -0.61 -35.35 -10.86
C LYS A 118 0.81 -34.79 -10.95
N PRO A 119 0.98 -33.49 -10.92
CA PRO A 119 2.32 -32.88 -10.96
C PRO A 119 3.09 -33.17 -9.67
N THR A 120 4.40 -33.35 -9.81
CA THR A 120 5.36 -33.42 -8.70
C THR A 120 5.91 -32.03 -8.36
N ARG A 121 6.69 -31.91 -7.28
CA ARG A 121 7.35 -30.67 -6.92
C ARG A 121 8.31 -30.13 -7.99
N GLN A 122 8.90 -31.01 -8.81
CA GLN A 122 9.81 -30.65 -9.90
C GLN A 122 9.06 -30.36 -11.22
N SER A 123 7.79 -30.65 -11.31
CA SER A 123 7.01 -30.42 -12.53
C SER A 123 6.82 -28.94 -12.80
N VAL A 124 6.86 -28.57 -14.08
CA VAL A 124 6.42 -27.24 -14.55
C VAL A 124 4.96 -27.35 -14.95
N VAL A 125 4.14 -26.45 -14.45
CA VAL A 125 2.69 -26.41 -14.73
C VAL A 125 2.32 -25.12 -15.45
N THR A 126 1.35 -25.23 -16.34
CA THR A 126 0.73 -24.09 -17.01
C THR A 126 -0.72 -24.00 -16.56
N VAL A 127 -1.09 -22.89 -15.97
CA VAL A 127 -2.40 -22.72 -15.30
C VAL A 127 -3.01 -21.35 -15.61
N HIS A 128 -4.31 -21.26 -15.39
CA HIS A 128 -4.97 -20.00 -15.11
C HIS A 128 -5.26 -19.90 -13.62
N TYR A 129 -5.11 -18.71 -13.07
CA TYR A 129 -5.45 -18.40 -11.69
C TYR A 129 -6.04 -17.00 -11.55
N THR A 130 -6.78 -16.80 -10.49
CA THR A 130 -7.22 -15.49 -10.04
C THR A 130 -7.04 -15.42 -8.53
N GLY A 131 -6.23 -14.48 -8.06
CA GLY A 131 -6.01 -14.21 -6.65
C GLY A 131 -6.91 -13.08 -6.19
N THR A 132 -7.65 -13.31 -5.10
CA THR A 132 -8.55 -12.32 -4.49
C THR A 132 -8.25 -12.17 -3.01
N LEU A 133 -8.43 -10.96 -2.49
CA LEU A 133 -8.48 -10.71 -1.05
C LEU A 133 -9.83 -11.19 -0.47
N PRO A 134 -9.97 -11.32 0.86
CA PRO A 134 -11.24 -11.72 1.50
C PRO A 134 -12.42 -10.80 1.16
N ASP A 135 -12.17 -9.53 0.86
CA ASP A 135 -13.18 -8.55 0.43
C ASP A 135 -13.60 -8.69 -1.05
N GLY A 136 -13.00 -9.65 -1.79
CA GLY A 136 -13.25 -9.88 -3.21
C GLY A 136 -12.37 -9.07 -4.16
N THR A 137 -11.51 -8.21 -3.66
CA THR A 137 -10.58 -7.43 -4.48
C THR A 137 -9.60 -8.35 -5.20
N VAL A 138 -9.59 -8.33 -6.53
CA VAL A 138 -8.64 -9.09 -7.34
C VAL A 138 -7.28 -8.38 -7.31
N PHE A 139 -6.25 -9.04 -6.78
CA PHE A 139 -4.89 -8.51 -6.77
C PHE A 139 -4.02 -9.04 -7.90
N ASP A 140 -4.35 -10.22 -8.44
CA ASP A 140 -3.66 -10.78 -9.60
C ASP A 140 -4.56 -11.79 -10.32
N SER A 141 -4.53 -11.80 -11.67
CA SER A 141 -5.31 -12.72 -12.49
C SER A 141 -4.67 -12.95 -13.86
N SER A 142 -4.26 -14.16 -14.12
CA SER A 142 -3.80 -14.60 -15.43
C SER A 142 -4.93 -14.59 -16.47
N VAL A 143 -6.17 -14.78 -16.01
CA VAL A 143 -7.36 -14.71 -16.88
C VAL A 143 -7.59 -13.29 -17.37
N GLN A 144 -7.47 -12.28 -16.49
CA GLN A 144 -7.61 -10.88 -16.87
C GLN A 144 -6.49 -10.40 -17.80
N ARG A 145 -5.29 -10.95 -17.64
CA ARG A 145 -4.17 -10.67 -18.56
C ARG A 145 -4.32 -11.36 -19.92
N GLY A 146 -5.19 -12.36 -20.03
CA GLY A 146 -5.33 -13.17 -21.25
C GLY A 146 -4.17 -14.14 -21.52
N GLU A 147 -3.30 -14.37 -20.55
CA GLU A 147 -2.09 -15.19 -20.67
C GLU A 147 -2.03 -16.25 -19.57
N HIS A 148 -1.63 -17.47 -19.94
CA HIS A 148 -1.38 -18.53 -18.96
C HIS A 148 -0.15 -18.21 -18.13
N ALA A 149 -0.18 -18.62 -16.85
CA ALA A 149 0.99 -18.59 -15.99
C ALA A 149 1.70 -19.94 -16.02
N THR A 150 2.99 -19.93 -16.30
CA THR A 150 3.83 -21.15 -16.34
C THR A 150 4.93 -21.02 -15.29
N PHE A 151 4.99 -21.98 -14.36
CA PHE A 151 5.98 -21.99 -13.29
C PHE A 151 6.23 -23.41 -12.76
N PRO A 152 7.41 -23.66 -12.14
CA PRO A 152 7.67 -24.90 -11.44
C PRO A 152 6.84 -24.95 -10.14
N VAL A 153 6.23 -26.10 -9.84
CA VAL A 153 5.37 -26.29 -8.65
C VAL A 153 6.10 -25.94 -7.35
N GLY A 154 7.40 -26.23 -7.26
CA GLY A 154 8.23 -25.88 -6.10
C GLY A 154 8.74 -24.44 -6.06
N GLY A 155 8.43 -23.61 -7.05
CA GLY A 155 8.90 -22.22 -7.18
C GLY A 155 7.91 -21.15 -6.76
N VAL A 156 6.73 -21.56 -6.26
CA VAL A 156 5.71 -20.63 -5.74
C VAL A 156 5.74 -20.60 -4.21
N ILE A 157 5.09 -19.62 -3.64
CA ILE A 157 4.96 -19.46 -2.18
C ILE A 157 4.32 -20.73 -1.60
N PRO A 158 4.88 -21.32 -0.54
CA PRO A 158 4.35 -22.52 0.10
C PRO A 158 3.00 -22.27 0.77
#